data_8a135035345c101a116063a5f9c0a29b
#
_entry.id   8a135035345c101a116063a5f9c0a29b
#
_cell.length_a   1.000
_cell.length_b   1.000
_cell.length_c   1.000
_cell.angle_alpha   90.00
_cell.angle_beta   90.00
_cell.angle_gamma   90.00
#
_symmetry.space_group_name_H-M   'P 1'
#
loop_
_entity.id
_entity.type
_entity.pdbx_description
1 polymer ?
#
loop_
_entity_poly.entity_id
_entity_poly.type
_entity_poly.pdbx_seq_one_letter_code
_entity_poly.pdbx_strand_id
1 'polypeptide(L)'
;MPRKPPVSLDVARFMRRHWQREPLLVRAAFPRFVDPLSPMQVLALARSADAVSRLVERRGRGWNVEHGPFSAARLRRLGKRDWTVLVQDTNHFSRAADRLLARFDFIPHARIDDVMVSYAAPGGGVGPHVDSYDVFLLQGRGRRRWRISRQKDLGFVAGLDLKILARFEPEREWTLEAGDMLYLPPGVAHDGVAETECLTWSVGFRAPADRELVAGFLDFLHERLDPRGQYRDPGSAPARHPGEVPSRLEAHIARAIARIRWSAPDVREFAGRFLSEPKAHVHFTAPARPLPLASFARRAAGTGLELDARARLLFSGTMFFLDGERVEVAPSARALVRELADRRALGAPIRAGRAFWETAHAWYRQGVLACAGEKG
;
A
#
# COMPACT_ATOMS: atom_id res chain seq x y z
N MET A 1 -4.42 11.44 20.75
CA MET A 1 -3.07 12.00 20.92
C MET A 1 -2.35 11.93 19.59
N PRO A 2 -1.54 12.92 19.18
CA PRO A 2 -0.74 12.82 17.96
C PRO A 2 0.16 11.59 18.06
N ARG A 3 0.14 10.78 17.02
CA ARG A 3 0.93 9.55 16.92
C ARG A 3 2.40 9.96 16.74
N LYS A 4 3.24 9.66 17.73
CA LYS A 4 4.64 10.08 17.70
C LYS A 4 5.43 9.26 16.66
N PRO A 5 6.25 9.89 15.80
CA PRO A 5 7.13 9.17 14.87
C PRO A 5 8.14 8.28 15.64
N PRO A 6 8.96 7.48 14.95
CA PRO A 6 10.08 6.77 15.58
C PRO A 6 10.92 7.71 16.45
N VAL A 7 11.26 7.29 17.66
CA VAL A 7 11.79 8.20 18.70
C VAL A 7 13.11 8.87 18.31
N SER A 8 13.97 8.13 17.61
CA SER A 8 15.31 8.60 17.22
C SER A 8 15.36 9.17 15.79
N LEU A 9 14.19 9.41 15.15
CA LEU A 9 14.10 9.93 13.79
C LEU A 9 13.80 11.43 13.81
N ASP A 10 14.78 12.25 13.41
CA ASP A 10 14.49 13.64 13.01
C ASP A 10 13.78 13.64 11.66
N VAL A 11 12.44 13.74 11.70
CA VAL A 11 11.58 13.66 10.52
C VAL A 11 11.93 14.75 9.49
N ALA A 12 12.16 15.97 9.91
CA ALA A 12 12.45 17.08 8.99
C ALA A 12 13.79 16.87 8.26
N ARG A 13 14.82 16.41 8.97
CA ARG A 13 16.10 16.05 8.37
C ARG A 13 15.99 14.84 7.46
N PHE A 14 15.22 13.81 7.89
CA PHE A 14 14.96 12.61 7.11
C PHE A 14 14.32 12.96 5.77
N MET A 15 13.21 13.73 5.76
CA MET A 15 12.51 14.12 4.54
C MET A 15 13.40 14.94 3.58
N ARG A 16 14.28 15.78 4.11
CA ARG A 16 15.19 16.58 3.26
C ARG A 16 16.35 15.79 2.69
N ARG A 17 16.95 14.85 3.44
CA ARG A 17 18.22 14.19 3.08
C ARG A 17 18.09 12.75 2.60
N HIS A 18 17.13 12.01 3.16
CA HIS A 18 17.07 10.56 2.97
C HIS A 18 15.88 10.11 2.13
N TRP A 19 14.70 10.75 2.33
CA TRP A 19 13.50 10.35 1.62
C TRP A 19 13.71 10.35 0.10
N GLN A 20 13.54 9.18 -0.54
CA GLN A 20 13.75 8.91 -1.97
C GLN A 20 15.18 9.25 -2.49
N ARG A 21 16.16 9.28 -1.60
CA ARG A 21 17.56 9.63 -1.95
C ARG A 21 18.58 8.67 -1.39
N GLU A 22 18.57 8.46 -0.08
CA GLU A 22 19.65 7.75 0.59
C GLU A 22 19.15 6.81 1.69
N PRO A 23 19.74 5.58 1.79
CA PRO A 23 19.50 4.70 2.92
C PRO A 23 19.83 5.36 4.24
N LEU A 24 19.08 5.02 5.29
CA LEU A 24 19.31 5.48 6.65
C LEU A 24 19.11 4.35 7.66
N LEU A 25 20.16 4.03 8.41
CA LEU A 25 20.05 3.21 9.61
C LEU A 25 19.73 4.10 10.82
N VAL A 26 18.68 3.73 11.56
CA VAL A 26 18.28 4.38 12.81
C VAL A 26 18.33 3.33 13.92
N ARG A 27 19.34 3.45 14.80
CA ARG A 27 19.45 2.58 15.97
C ARG A 27 18.40 2.96 17.01
N ALA A 28 17.84 1.95 17.66
CA ALA A 28 16.78 2.12 18.67
C ALA A 28 15.66 3.10 18.23
N ALA A 29 15.24 3.01 16.96
CA ALA A 29 14.12 3.81 16.42
C ALA A 29 12.84 3.60 17.24
N PHE A 30 12.68 2.41 17.78
CA PHE A 30 11.58 2.00 18.66
C PHE A 30 12.14 1.32 19.92
N PRO A 31 12.56 2.09 20.94
CA PRO A 31 13.06 1.50 22.18
C PRO A 31 12.03 0.57 22.83
N ARG A 32 12.46 -0.61 23.27
CA ARG A 32 11.59 -1.66 23.82
C ARG A 32 10.46 -2.04 22.87
N PHE A 33 10.78 -2.19 21.59
CA PHE A 33 9.79 -2.59 20.59
C PHE A 33 9.15 -3.93 20.96
N VAL A 34 7.82 -3.96 20.89
CA VAL A 34 7.01 -5.17 21.06
C VAL A 34 6.39 -5.49 19.71
N ASP A 35 6.61 -6.70 19.24
CA ASP A 35 6.07 -7.15 17.96
C ASP A 35 4.54 -7.09 17.96
N PRO A 36 3.90 -6.48 16.95
CA PRO A 36 2.45 -6.49 16.77
C PRO A 36 1.82 -7.88 16.74
N LEU A 37 2.55 -8.87 16.26
CA LEU A 37 2.15 -10.27 16.19
C LEU A 37 3.29 -11.17 16.67
N SER A 38 2.96 -12.24 17.36
CA SER A 38 3.89 -13.31 17.66
C SER A 38 4.15 -14.19 16.42
N PRO A 39 5.26 -14.97 16.37
CA PRO A 39 5.53 -15.92 15.30
C PRO A 39 4.35 -16.87 15.01
N MET A 40 3.69 -17.36 16.03
CA MET A 40 2.52 -18.24 15.90
C MET A 40 1.33 -17.54 15.22
N GLN A 41 1.10 -16.26 15.52
CA GLN A 41 0.06 -15.47 14.85
C GLN A 41 0.42 -15.18 13.39
N VAL A 42 1.69 -14.92 13.07
CA VAL A 42 2.15 -14.78 11.68
C VAL A 42 1.92 -16.07 10.89
N LEU A 43 2.26 -17.23 11.46
CA LEU A 43 1.99 -18.52 10.83
C LEU A 43 0.48 -18.82 10.73
N ALA A 44 -0.32 -18.37 11.68
CA ALA A 44 -1.79 -18.48 11.61
C ALA A 44 -2.36 -17.65 10.45
N LEU A 45 -1.89 -16.40 10.27
CA LEU A 45 -2.27 -15.57 9.12
C LEU A 45 -1.83 -16.18 7.80
N ALA A 46 -0.64 -16.76 7.73
CA ALA A 46 -0.14 -17.43 6.52
C ALA A 46 -1.00 -18.65 6.09
N ARG A 47 -1.89 -19.12 6.96
CA ARG A 47 -2.86 -20.19 6.68
C ARG A 47 -4.24 -19.65 6.27
N SER A 48 -4.50 -18.36 6.44
CA SER A 48 -5.76 -17.74 6.03
C SER A 48 -5.80 -17.52 4.53
N ALA A 49 -6.95 -17.78 3.92
CA ALA A 49 -7.20 -17.44 2.52
C ALA A 49 -7.34 -15.91 2.31
N ASP A 50 -7.65 -15.17 3.37
CA ASP A 50 -7.80 -13.71 3.31
C ASP A 50 -6.46 -12.98 3.30
N ALA A 51 -5.37 -13.65 3.70
CA ALA A 51 -4.04 -13.05 3.80
C ALA A 51 -3.13 -13.50 2.65
N VAL A 52 -2.56 -12.54 1.95
CA VAL A 52 -1.52 -12.83 0.93
C VAL A 52 -0.23 -13.22 1.64
N SER A 53 0.22 -14.45 1.42
CA SER A 53 1.43 -14.96 2.06
C SER A 53 2.32 -15.74 1.10
N ARG A 54 3.61 -15.78 1.41
CA ARG A 54 4.63 -16.50 0.67
C ARG A 54 5.58 -17.21 1.62
N LEU A 55 6.02 -18.40 1.23
CA LEU A 55 7.11 -19.14 1.86
C LEU A 55 8.29 -19.17 0.89
N VAL A 56 9.43 -18.74 1.35
CA VAL A 56 10.69 -18.76 0.60
C VAL A 56 11.66 -19.66 1.33
N GLU A 57 12.13 -20.70 0.66
CA GLU A 57 13.14 -21.65 1.17
C GLU A 57 14.41 -21.54 0.32
N ARG A 58 15.55 -21.42 0.96
CA ARG A 58 16.84 -21.52 0.28
C ARG A 58 17.26 -22.99 0.21
N ARG A 59 17.51 -23.50 -1.00
CA ARG A 59 17.97 -24.88 -1.25
C ARG A 59 19.31 -24.87 -1.97
N GLY A 60 20.40 -24.99 -1.22
CA GLY A 60 21.74 -24.86 -1.77
C GLY A 60 21.98 -23.47 -2.36
N ARG A 61 22.18 -23.39 -3.68
CA ARG A 61 22.30 -22.11 -4.41
C ARG A 61 20.98 -21.60 -4.99
N GLY A 62 19.90 -22.39 -4.91
CA GLY A 62 18.59 -22.07 -5.45
C GLY A 62 17.60 -21.58 -4.40
N TRP A 63 16.45 -21.17 -4.89
CA TRP A 63 15.33 -20.69 -4.10
C TRP A 63 14.06 -21.41 -4.50
N ASN A 64 13.25 -21.78 -3.52
CA ASN A 64 11.91 -22.30 -3.73
C ASN A 64 10.90 -21.31 -3.16
N VAL A 65 9.85 -20.99 -3.92
CA VAL A 65 8.80 -20.06 -3.54
C VAL A 65 7.47 -20.78 -3.61
N GLU A 66 6.71 -20.68 -2.54
CA GLU A 66 5.35 -21.19 -2.48
C GLU A 66 4.42 -20.08 -2.03
N HIS A 67 3.23 -20.01 -2.61
CA HIS A 67 2.19 -19.06 -2.24
C HIS A 67 1.17 -19.72 -1.30
N GLY A 68 0.72 -18.95 -0.29
CA GLY A 68 -0.34 -19.38 0.60
C GLY A 68 -1.73 -19.41 -0.06
N PRO A 69 -2.74 -19.87 0.66
CA PRO A 69 -2.73 -20.25 2.07
C PRO A 69 -2.02 -21.59 2.34
N PHE A 70 -1.25 -21.66 3.42
CA PHE A 70 -0.48 -22.87 3.76
C PHE A 70 -1.27 -23.78 4.68
N SER A 71 -1.15 -25.11 4.45
CA SER A 71 -1.67 -26.10 5.40
C SER A 71 -0.82 -26.13 6.68
N ALA A 72 -1.44 -26.49 7.80
CA ALA A 72 -0.72 -26.71 9.05
C ALA A 72 0.37 -27.78 8.92
N ALA A 73 0.13 -28.83 8.10
CA ALA A 73 1.09 -29.89 7.83
C ALA A 73 2.31 -29.34 7.07
N ARG A 74 2.11 -28.43 6.10
CA ARG A 74 3.22 -27.79 5.35
C ARG A 74 4.11 -26.98 6.29
N LEU A 75 3.53 -26.14 7.13
CA LEU A 75 4.27 -25.29 8.06
C LEU A 75 5.01 -26.10 9.14
N ARG A 76 4.44 -27.22 9.60
CA ARG A 76 5.14 -28.11 10.56
C ARG A 76 6.34 -28.85 9.97
N ARG A 77 6.41 -28.97 8.65
CA ARG A 77 7.54 -29.60 7.94
C ARG A 77 8.70 -28.63 7.66
N LEU A 78 8.57 -27.35 8.05
CA LEU A 78 9.68 -26.40 7.93
C LEU A 78 10.85 -26.86 8.77
N GLY A 79 12.03 -26.82 8.19
CA GLY A 79 13.27 -27.13 8.86
C GLY A 79 13.63 -26.08 9.93
N LYS A 80 14.77 -26.26 10.56
CA LYS A 80 15.26 -25.30 11.57
C LYS A 80 15.99 -24.09 10.97
N ARG A 81 16.21 -24.06 9.65
CA ARG A 81 17.05 -23.07 8.96
C ARG A 81 16.53 -22.78 7.54
N ASP A 82 17.01 -21.65 6.99
CA ASP A 82 16.99 -21.31 5.57
C ASP A 82 15.60 -21.12 4.96
N TRP A 83 14.64 -20.66 5.75
CA TRP A 83 13.30 -20.31 5.27
C TRP A 83 12.78 -19.01 5.87
N THR A 84 11.85 -18.40 5.14
CA THR A 84 11.13 -17.18 5.55
C THR A 84 9.67 -17.30 5.12
N VAL A 85 8.74 -17.07 6.04
CA VAL A 85 7.32 -16.85 5.76
C VAL A 85 7.06 -15.33 5.76
N LEU A 86 6.46 -14.83 4.69
CA LEU A 86 6.06 -13.43 4.56
C LEU A 86 4.53 -13.36 4.54
N VAL A 87 3.98 -12.38 5.24
CA VAL A 87 2.54 -12.07 5.22
C VAL A 87 2.39 -10.58 4.92
N GLN A 88 1.70 -10.27 3.82
CA GLN A 88 1.42 -8.90 3.39
C GLN A 88 0.18 -8.34 4.10
N ASP A 89 0.01 -7.03 4.05
CA ASP A 89 -1.18 -6.31 4.54
C ASP A 89 -1.55 -6.64 6.00
N THR A 90 -0.55 -6.93 6.86
CA THR A 90 -0.81 -7.33 8.26
C THR A 90 -1.53 -6.27 9.07
N ASN A 91 -1.46 -5.00 8.67
CA ASN A 91 -2.26 -3.91 9.21
C ASN A 91 -3.78 -4.11 8.99
N HIS A 92 -4.20 -4.89 7.99
CA HIS A 92 -5.60 -5.24 7.76
C HIS A 92 -6.13 -6.27 8.79
N PHE A 93 -5.24 -7.08 9.38
CA PHE A 93 -5.57 -8.18 10.28
C PHE A 93 -5.22 -7.91 11.74
N SER A 94 -4.45 -6.86 12.02
CA SER A 94 -3.97 -6.55 13.36
C SER A 94 -4.01 -5.05 13.65
N ARG A 95 -4.83 -4.66 14.62
CA ARG A 95 -4.84 -3.27 15.13
C ARG A 95 -3.48 -2.82 15.66
N ALA A 96 -2.63 -3.75 16.11
CA ALA A 96 -1.29 -3.41 16.57
C ALA A 96 -0.37 -3.08 15.38
N ALA A 97 -0.50 -3.80 14.25
CA ALA A 97 0.22 -3.50 13.02
C ALA A 97 -0.30 -2.19 12.37
N ASP A 98 -1.61 -1.94 12.40
CA ASP A 98 -2.16 -0.65 11.94
C ASP A 98 -1.66 0.52 12.80
N ARG A 99 -1.55 0.34 14.13
CA ARG A 99 -0.91 1.35 15.00
C ARG A 99 0.58 1.54 14.73
N LEU A 100 1.29 0.51 14.25
CA LEU A 100 2.67 0.65 13.80
C LEU A 100 2.74 1.52 12.55
N LEU A 101 1.90 1.25 11.55
CA LEU A 101 1.79 2.06 10.33
C LEU A 101 1.58 3.55 10.65
N ALA A 102 0.70 3.83 11.58
CA ALA A 102 0.38 5.19 12.02
C ALA A 102 1.55 5.96 12.68
N ARG A 103 2.67 5.31 12.97
CA ARG A 103 3.90 5.97 13.43
C ARG A 103 4.62 6.68 12.28
N PHE A 104 4.21 6.44 11.05
CA PHE A 104 4.74 6.98 9.81
C PHE A 104 3.79 8.01 9.15
N ASP A 105 2.80 8.53 9.85
CA ASP A 105 1.83 9.54 9.40
C ASP A 105 2.47 10.89 8.97
N PHE A 106 3.80 11.01 9.08
CA PHE A 106 4.55 12.12 8.49
C PHE A 106 4.77 11.97 6.98
N ILE A 107 4.41 10.81 6.42
CA ILE A 107 4.34 10.53 4.99
C ILE A 107 2.86 10.51 4.60
N PRO A 108 2.45 11.17 3.49
CA PRO A 108 1.05 11.20 3.07
C PRO A 108 0.43 9.81 2.92
N HIS A 109 -0.79 9.62 3.40
CA HIS A 109 -1.52 8.35 3.31
C HIS A 109 -1.69 7.86 1.87
N ALA A 110 -1.72 8.77 0.90
CA ALA A 110 -1.72 8.44 -0.53
C ALA A 110 -0.49 7.62 -0.99
N ARG A 111 0.59 7.62 -0.19
CA ARG A 111 1.81 6.88 -0.45
C ARG A 111 1.88 5.53 0.27
N ILE A 112 0.98 5.25 1.22
CA ILE A 112 0.96 3.99 1.97
C ILE A 112 0.71 2.83 1.01
N ASP A 113 1.56 1.79 1.10
CA ASP A 113 1.30 0.49 0.51
C ASP A 113 0.73 -0.47 1.55
N ASP A 114 1.59 -1.01 2.42
CA ASP A 114 1.18 -1.93 3.48
C ASP A 114 2.16 -2.00 4.65
N VAL A 115 1.80 -2.82 5.63
CA VAL A 115 2.73 -3.39 6.61
C VAL A 115 2.85 -4.87 6.32
N MET A 116 4.02 -5.31 5.88
CA MET A 116 4.35 -6.72 5.71
C MET A 116 5.17 -7.20 6.92
N VAL A 117 4.96 -8.43 7.33
CA VAL A 117 5.83 -9.11 8.31
C VAL A 117 6.53 -10.30 7.68
N SER A 118 7.82 -10.45 7.98
CA SER A 118 8.57 -11.67 7.67
C SER A 118 8.98 -12.39 8.96
N TYR A 119 8.64 -13.66 9.06
CA TYR A 119 9.12 -14.57 10.09
C TYR A 119 10.13 -15.54 9.48
N ALA A 120 11.35 -15.51 9.97
CA ALA A 120 12.46 -16.26 9.38
C ALA A 120 13.20 -17.11 10.42
N ALA A 121 13.57 -18.33 10.01
CA ALA A 121 14.56 -19.15 10.71
C ALA A 121 15.98 -18.65 10.42
N PRO A 122 17.00 -19.05 11.22
CA PRO A 122 18.40 -18.72 10.93
C PRO A 122 18.79 -19.10 9.48
N GLY A 123 19.46 -18.20 8.78
CA GLY A 123 19.80 -18.35 7.36
C GLY A 123 18.66 -17.98 6.38
N GLY A 124 17.44 -17.79 6.89
CA GLY A 124 16.28 -17.42 6.07
C GLY A 124 16.36 -15.98 5.55
N GLY A 125 15.83 -15.78 4.36
CA GLY A 125 15.75 -14.52 3.64
C GLY A 125 15.02 -14.72 2.32
N VAL A 126 14.95 -13.67 1.50
CA VAL A 126 14.32 -13.71 0.16
C VAL A 126 15.34 -13.55 -0.97
N GLY A 127 16.65 -13.50 -0.60
CA GLY A 127 17.73 -13.23 -1.53
C GLY A 127 17.90 -11.76 -1.87
N PRO A 128 19.01 -11.41 -2.54
CA PRO A 128 19.28 -10.04 -2.96
C PRO A 128 18.28 -9.61 -4.04
N HIS A 129 17.64 -8.47 -3.81
CA HIS A 129 16.60 -7.93 -4.70
C HIS A 129 16.56 -6.40 -4.65
N VAL A 130 15.68 -5.83 -5.46
CA VAL A 130 15.44 -4.39 -5.55
C VAL A 130 13.93 -4.16 -5.48
N ASP A 131 13.53 -3.22 -4.64
CA ASP A 131 12.14 -2.74 -4.59
C ASP A 131 11.96 -1.45 -5.39
N SER A 132 10.78 -1.28 -5.97
CA SER A 132 10.37 -0.06 -6.68
C SER A 132 9.68 0.97 -5.79
N TYR A 133 9.67 0.74 -4.47
CA TYR A 133 8.98 1.54 -3.47
C TYR A 133 9.91 1.86 -2.28
N ASP A 134 9.50 2.86 -1.50
CA ASP A 134 10.19 3.21 -0.25
C ASP A 134 9.84 2.21 0.85
N VAL A 135 10.81 1.73 1.62
CA VAL A 135 10.54 0.79 2.71
C VAL A 135 11.31 1.12 3.98
N PHE A 136 10.63 1.02 5.12
CA PHE A 136 11.25 0.99 6.44
C PHE A 136 11.23 -0.44 6.96
N LEU A 137 12.41 -0.99 7.17
CA LEU A 137 12.65 -2.34 7.68
C LEU A 137 12.91 -2.24 9.18
N LEU A 138 11.86 -2.44 9.97
CA LEU A 138 11.94 -2.43 11.44
C LEU A 138 12.21 -3.83 11.95
N GLN A 139 13.30 -3.98 12.67
CA GLN A 139 13.63 -5.26 13.30
C GLN A 139 12.75 -5.46 14.54
N GLY A 140 11.99 -6.56 14.54
CA GLY A 140 11.30 -7.11 15.71
C GLY A 140 12.23 -8.01 16.51
N ARG A 141 11.69 -9.10 17.06
CA ARG A 141 12.53 -10.06 17.81
C ARG A 141 13.64 -10.63 16.94
N GLY A 142 14.74 -11.05 17.59
CA GLY A 142 15.89 -11.67 16.94
C GLY A 142 16.78 -10.67 16.22
N ARG A 143 17.66 -11.19 15.38
CA ARG A 143 18.66 -10.42 14.65
C ARG A 143 18.63 -10.78 13.17
N ARG A 144 18.77 -9.74 12.33
CA ARG A 144 18.88 -9.89 10.88
C ARG A 144 20.03 -9.04 10.36
N ARG A 145 20.86 -9.65 9.55
CA ARG A 145 21.92 -8.97 8.82
C ARG A 145 21.38 -8.44 7.50
N TRP A 146 21.57 -7.15 7.29
CA TRP A 146 21.20 -6.46 6.05
C TRP A 146 22.44 -6.01 5.31
N ARG A 147 22.51 -6.32 4.02
CA ARG A 147 23.50 -5.86 3.08
C ARG A 147 22.82 -5.02 2.03
N ILE A 148 23.44 -3.90 1.64
CA ILE A 148 22.87 -3.01 0.62
C ILE A 148 23.92 -2.63 -0.42
N SER A 149 23.45 -2.29 -1.64
CA SER A 149 24.26 -1.82 -2.74
C SER A 149 23.53 -0.81 -3.61
N ARG A 150 24.26 0.13 -4.16
CA ARG A 150 23.79 1.06 -5.21
C ARG A 150 24.26 0.63 -6.60
N GLN A 151 24.56 -0.65 -6.78
CA GLN A 151 24.98 -1.21 -8.06
C GLN A 151 23.99 -0.86 -9.17
N LYS A 152 24.52 -0.67 -10.38
CA LYS A 152 23.71 -0.37 -11.58
C LYS A 152 23.30 -1.62 -12.33
N ASP A 153 24.08 -2.70 -12.20
CA ASP A 153 23.74 -4.01 -12.77
C ASP A 153 22.65 -4.66 -11.92
N LEU A 154 21.45 -4.73 -12.49
CA LEU A 154 20.25 -5.28 -11.88
C LEU A 154 19.75 -6.52 -12.64
N GLY A 155 20.65 -7.28 -13.27
CA GLY A 155 20.33 -8.53 -13.92
C GLY A 155 19.72 -9.54 -12.93
N PHE A 156 18.59 -10.18 -13.29
CA PHE A 156 17.90 -11.12 -12.44
C PHE A 156 18.20 -12.59 -12.84
N VAL A 157 18.11 -13.49 -11.87
CA VAL A 157 18.17 -14.93 -12.13
C VAL A 157 16.94 -15.34 -12.94
N ALA A 158 17.15 -15.93 -14.11
CA ALA A 158 16.06 -16.38 -14.96
C ALA A 158 15.29 -17.57 -14.35
N GLY A 159 13.97 -17.65 -14.63
CA GLY A 159 13.13 -18.80 -14.26
C GLY A 159 12.72 -18.87 -12.79
N LEU A 160 12.90 -17.77 -12.01
CA LEU A 160 12.41 -17.67 -10.65
C LEU A 160 11.20 -16.70 -10.57
N ASP A 161 10.22 -17.05 -9.76
CA ASP A 161 9.09 -16.16 -9.44
C ASP A 161 9.51 -14.94 -8.60
N LEU A 162 10.71 -14.99 -8.00
CA LEU A 162 11.33 -13.87 -7.31
C LEU A 162 12.34 -13.17 -8.20
N LYS A 163 12.32 -11.84 -8.20
CA LYS A 163 13.32 -11.00 -8.88
C LYS A 163 14.63 -10.95 -8.09
N ILE A 164 15.30 -12.11 -7.96
CA ILE A 164 16.58 -12.23 -7.27
C ILE A 164 17.68 -11.74 -8.21
N LEU A 165 18.55 -10.87 -7.74
CA LEU A 165 19.71 -10.39 -8.48
C LEU A 165 20.69 -11.53 -8.75
N ALA A 166 21.09 -11.69 -10.00
CA ALA A 166 22.08 -12.72 -10.39
C ALA A 166 23.46 -12.41 -9.81
N ARG A 167 23.77 -11.13 -9.66
CA ARG A 167 25.02 -10.62 -9.06
C ARG A 167 24.66 -9.57 -8.01
N PHE A 168 25.24 -9.71 -6.81
CA PHE A 168 25.05 -8.75 -5.73
C PHE A 168 26.39 -8.43 -5.07
N GLU A 169 26.77 -7.16 -5.12
CA GLU A 169 28.03 -6.64 -4.56
C GLU A 169 27.70 -5.67 -3.42
N PRO A 170 27.71 -6.15 -2.17
CA PRO A 170 27.33 -5.31 -1.05
C PRO A 170 28.37 -4.21 -0.77
N GLU A 171 27.89 -2.96 -0.63
CA GLU A 171 28.70 -1.80 -0.26
C GLU A 171 28.68 -1.53 1.23
N ARG A 172 27.57 -1.86 1.91
CA ARG A 172 27.39 -1.66 3.34
C ARG A 172 26.66 -2.86 3.95
N GLU A 173 26.97 -3.13 5.20
CA GLU A 173 26.37 -4.22 5.97
C GLU A 173 26.10 -3.78 7.40
N TRP A 174 24.96 -4.22 7.96
CA TRP A 174 24.60 -4.02 9.36
C TRP A 174 23.80 -5.20 9.87
N THR A 175 24.05 -5.60 11.10
CA THR A 175 23.11 -6.44 11.85
C THR A 175 22.16 -5.53 12.62
N LEU A 176 20.86 -5.72 12.43
CA LEU A 176 19.79 -5.04 13.14
C LEU A 176 19.30 -5.90 14.29
N GLU A 177 19.05 -5.25 15.43
CA GLU A 177 18.48 -5.82 16.65
C GLU A 177 17.09 -5.21 16.90
N ALA A 178 16.32 -5.81 17.81
CA ALA A 178 14.97 -5.37 18.11
C ALA A 178 14.85 -3.86 18.38
N GLY A 179 14.02 -3.19 17.61
CA GLY A 179 13.80 -1.75 17.65
C GLY A 179 14.71 -0.93 16.72
N ASP A 180 15.71 -1.53 16.08
CA ASP A 180 16.47 -0.87 15.01
C ASP A 180 15.64 -0.79 13.73
N MET A 181 15.88 0.23 12.92
CA MET A 181 15.16 0.46 11.67
C MET A 181 16.11 0.86 10.54
N LEU A 182 15.98 0.23 9.39
CA LEU A 182 16.68 0.58 8.16
C LEU A 182 15.68 1.11 7.14
N TYR A 183 15.88 2.34 6.68
CA TYR A 183 15.13 2.90 5.56
C TYR A 183 15.91 2.68 4.26
N LEU A 184 15.20 2.21 3.22
CA LEU A 184 15.71 2.05 1.86
C LEU A 184 14.81 2.79 0.87
N PRO A 185 15.38 3.71 0.05
CA PRO A 185 14.65 4.31 -1.06
C PRO A 185 14.50 3.32 -2.22
N PRO A 186 13.59 3.57 -3.18
CA PRO A 186 13.44 2.77 -4.39
C PRO A 186 14.79 2.56 -5.11
N GLY A 187 14.98 1.36 -5.66
CA GLY A 187 16.14 1.06 -6.50
C GLY A 187 17.42 0.69 -5.74
N VAL A 188 17.43 0.69 -4.42
CA VAL A 188 18.58 0.19 -3.64
C VAL A 188 18.51 -1.32 -3.53
N ALA A 189 19.53 -2.00 -4.09
CA ALA A 189 19.67 -3.43 -3.97
C ALA A 189 19.96 -3.82 -2.52
N HIS A 190 19.26 -4.84 -2.01
CA HIS A 190 19.44 -5.27 -0.63
C HIS A 190 19.20 -6.76 -0.43
N ASP A 191 19.81 -7.29 0.62
CA ASP A 191 19.70 -8.69 1.03
C ASP A 191 19.66 -8.80 2.55
N GLY A 192 18.59 -9.36 3.08
CA GLY A 192 18.35 -9.54 4.50
C GLY A 192 18.38 -11.01 4.90
N VAL A 193 19.38 -11.42 5.67
CA VAL A 193 19.53 -12.80 6.13
C VAL A 193 19.37 -12.86 7.66
N ALA A 194 18.47 -13.72 8.11
CA ALA A 194 18.24 -13.96 9.53
C ALA A 194 19.47 -14.62 10.20
N GLU A 195 20.02 -14.01 11.23
CA GLU A 195 21.09 -14.62 12.03
C GLU A 195 20.54 -15.52 13.12
N THR A 196 19.42 -15.13 13.68
CA THR A 196 18.62 -15.90 14.63
C THR A 196 17.20 -16.04 14.09
N GLU A 197 16.37 -16.85 14.73
CA GLU A 197 14.92 -16.78 14.50
C GLU A 197 14.46 -15.33 14.75
N CYS A 198 13.81 -14.71 13.76
CA CYS A 198 13.51 -13.30 13.83
C CYS A 198 12.21 -12.90 13.11
N LEU A 199 11.66 -11.76 13.55
CA LEU A 199 10.59 -11.03 12.90
C LEU A 199 11.12 -9.70 12.35
N THR A 200 10.78 -9.37 11.11
CA THR A 200 11.04 -8.04 10.52
C THR A 200 9.75 -7.48 9.98
N TRP A 201 9.47 -6.22 10.30
CA TRP A 201 8.30 -5.47 9.88
C TRP A 201 8.70 -4.50 8.78
N SER A 202 8.15 -4.70 7.59
CA SER A 202 8.38 -3.82 6.45
C SER A 202 7.20 -2.87 6.32
N VAL A 203 7.43 -1.58 6.42
CA VAL A 203 6.42 -0.54 6.19
C VAL A 203 6.69 0.06 4.83
N GLY A 204 5.86 -0.28 3.86
CA GLY A 204 6.01 0.07 2.45
C GLY A 204 5.27 1.34 2.06
N PHE A 205 5.88 2.14 1.17
CA PHE A 205 5.28 3.36 0.62
C PHE A 205 5.40 3.37 -0.89
N ARG A 206 4.28 3.34 -1.59
CA ARG A 206 4.21 3.33 -3.06
C ARG A 206 4.96 4.52 -3.68
N ALA A 207 5.69 4.23 -4.75
CA ALA A 207 6.28 5.22 -5.65
C ALA A 207 5.77 4.91 -7.07
N PRO A 208 4.55 5.35 -7.43
CA PRO A 208 3.96 5.02 -8.72
C PRO A 208 4.87 5.45 -9.86
N ALA A 209 5.07 4.57 -10.85
CA ALA A 209 5.83 4.89 -12.04
C ALA A 209 5.01 5.79 -12.98
N ASP A 210 5.67 6.68 -13.72
CA ASP A 210 4.99 7.55 -14.70
C ASP A 210 4.17 6.74 -15.71
N ARG A 211 4.67 5.57 -16.13
CA ARG A 211 3.93 4.67 -17.02
C ARG A 211 2.60 4.20 -16.41
N GLU A 212 2.59 3.88 -15.12
CA GLU A 212 1.38 3.47 -14.38
C GLU A 212 0.39 4.63 -14.29
N LEU A 213 0.88 5.81 -13.91
CA LEU A 213 0.06 7.02 -13.80
C LEU A 213 -0.53 7.44 -15.15
N VAL A 214 0.28 7.42 -16.22
CA VAL A 214 -0.21 7.79 -17.57
C VAL A 214 -1.23 6.79 -18.08
N ALA A 215 -0.98 5.48 -17.94
CA ALA A 215 -1.94 4.46 -18.36
C ALA A 215 -3.28 4.60 -17.61
N GLY A 216 -3.24 4.70 -16.27
CA GLY A 216 -4.46 4.88 -15.48
C GLY A 216 -5.19 6.19 -15.78
N PHE A 217 -4.46 7.27 -16.12
CA PHE A 217 -5.11 8.52 -16.52
C PHE A 217 -5.80 8.41 -17.89
N LEU A 218 -5.24 7.66 -18.82
CA LEU A 218 -5.89 7.40 -20.12
C LEU A 218 -7.15 6.57 -19.94
N ASP A 219 -7.15 5.56 -19.07
CA ASP A 219 -8.34 4.77 -18.71
C ASP A 219 -9.41 5.65 -18.06
N PHE A 220 -9.01 6.51 -17.10
CA PHE A 220 -9.90 7.49 -16.48
C PHE A 220 -10.52 8.46 -17.48
N LEU A 221 -9.75 8.93 -18.47
CA LEU A 221 -10.29 9.77 -19.54
C LEU A 221 -11.24 9.00 -20.44
N HIS A 222 -10.92 7.76 -20.80
CA HIS A 222 -11.76 6.92 -21.66
C HIS A 222 -13.17 6.75 -21.10
N GLU A 223 -13.31 6.55 -19.79
CA GLU A 223 -14.61 6.45 -19.10
C GLU A 223 -15.47 7.73 -19.21
N ARG A 224 -14.85 8.88 -19.44
CA ARG A 224 -15.49 10.21 -19.42
C ARG A 224 -15.65 10.84 -20.80
N LEU A 225 -14.95 10.30 -21.79
CA LEU A 225 -15.03 10.79 -23.14
C LEU A 225 -16.28 10.24 -23.84
N ASP A 226 -17.08 11.13 -24.41
CA ASP A 226 -18.16 10.81 -25.36
C ASP A 226 -17.80 11.41 -26.73
N PRO A 227 -16.83 10.84 -27.48
CA PRO A 227 -16.43 11.34 -28.77
C PRO A 227 -17.52 11.06 -29.80
N ARG A 228 -18.27 12.10 -30.16
CA ARG A 228 -19.29 12.01 -31.20
C ARG A 228 -18.69 12.26 -32.57
N GLY A 229 -19.12 11.49 -33.53
CA GLY A 229 -18.75 11.62 -34.94
C GLY A 229 -18.32 10.30 -35.55
N GLN A 230 -18.40 10.26 -36.88
CA GLN A 230 -18.03 9.11 -37.69
C GLN A 230 -17.24 9.61 -38.90
N TYR A 231 -16.22 8.87 -39.30
CA TYR A 231 -15.51 9.13 -40.55
C TYR A 231 -16.50 9.04 -41.73
N ARG A 232 -16.38 9.99 -42.66
CA ARG A 232 -17.11 10.00 -43.93
C ARG A 232 -16.20 10.54 -45.02
N ASP A 233 -16.22 9.90 -46.17
CA ASP A 233 -15.42 10.23 -47.33
C ASP A 233 -16.20 10.24 -48.65
N PRO A 234 -17.35 10.90 -48.71
CA PRO A 234 -18.12 10.99 -49.95
C PRO A 234 -17.29 11.64 -51.06
N GLY A 235 -17.36 11.10 -52.26
CA GLY A 235 -16.63 11.58 -53.41
C GLY A 235 -15.16 11.17 -53.43
N SER A 236 -14.73 10.22 -52.63
CA SER A 236 -13.40 9.64 -52.73
C SER A 236 -13.23 8.86 -54.02
N ALA A 237 -12.04 8.97 -54.64
CA ALA A 237 -11.65 8.18 -55.82
C ALA A 237 -11.47 6.70 -55.44
N PRO A 238 -11.68 5.75 -56.37
CA PRO A 238 -11.35 4.35 -56.14
C PRO A 238 -9.90 4.16 -55.74
N ALA A 239 -9.66 3.26 -54.78
CA ALA A 239 -8.31 2.99 -54.27
C ALA A 239 -7.42 2.37 -55.36
N ARG A 240 -6.26 2.96 -55.60
CA ARG A 240 -5.17 2.38 -56.46
C ARG A 240 -4.44 1.28 -55.70
N HIS A 241 -4.26 1.45 -54.42
CA HIS A 241 -3.60 0.51 -53.52
C HIS A 241 -4.54 0.20 -52.36
N PRO A 242 -5.36 -0.87 -52.44
CA PRO A 242 -6.34 -1.18 -51.40
C PRO A 242 -5.79 -1.42 -50.02
N GLY A 243 -4.47 -1.73 -49.89
CA GLY A 243 -3.79 -1.89 -48.62
C GLY A 243 -3.27 -0.59 -48.00
N GLU A 244 -3.40 0.55 -48.71
CA GLU A 244 -2.92 1.85 -48.22
C GLU A 244 -3.96 2.50 -47.31
N VAL A 245 -3.53 3.03 -46.16
CA VAL A 245 -4.38 3.82 -45.27
C VAL A 245 -4.58 5.21 -45.89
N PRO A 246 -5.83 5.63 -46.20
CA PRO A 246 -6.03 6.92 -46.85
C PRO A 246 -5.63 8.10 -45.95
N SER A 247 -4.89 9.07 -46.46
CA SER A 247 -4.46 10.26 -45.73
C SER A 247 -5.61 11.08 -45.13
N ARG A 248 -6.80 11.04 -45.76
CA ARG A 248 -8.02 11.66 -45.22
C ARG A 248 -8.49 10.97 -43.92
N LEU A 249 -8.35 9.64 -43.83
CA LEU A 249 -8.66 8.87 -42.61
C LEU A 249 -7.66 9.18 -41.51
N GLU A 250 -6.35 9.21 -41.83
CA GLU A 250 -5.31 9.62 -40.89
C GLU A 250 -5.56 11.02 -40.31
N ALA A 251 -5.89 11.98 -41.19
CA ALA A 251 -6.22 13.34 -40.77
C ALA A 251 -7.50 13.40 -39.93
N HIS A 252 -8.50 12.53 -40.19
CA HIS A 252 -9.70 12.41 -39.33
C HIS A 252 -9.34 11.88 -37.95
N ILE A 253 -8.53 10.82 -37.87
CA ILE A 253 -8.04 10.24 -36.62
C ILE A 253 -7.29 11.29 -35.81
N ALA A 254 -6.34 12.00 -36.45
CA ALA A 254 -5.58 13.06 -35.78
C ALA A 254 -6.49 14.16 -35.21
N ARG A 255 -7.51 14.59 -35.97
CA ARG A 255 -8.51 15.56 -35.47
C ARG A 255 -9.37 15.02 -34.34
N ALA A 256 -9.73 13.73 -34.37
CA ALA A 256 -10.50 13.12 -33.29
C ALA A 256 -9.67 13.07 -32.00
N ILE A 257 -8.43 12.62 -32.07
CA ILE A 257 -7.47 12.60 -30.94
C ILE A 257 -7.23 14.03 -30.42
N ALA A 258 -7.04 14.99 -31.31
CA ALA A 258 -6.80 16.39 -30.94
C ALA A 258 -7.97 17.06 -30.22
N ARG A 259 -9.16 16.44 -30.16
CA ARG A 259 -10.30 16.92 -29.38
C ARG A 259 -10.27 16.50 -27.93
N ILE A 260 -9.44 15.52 -27.58
CA ILE A 260 -9.27 15.10 -26.19
C ILE A 260 -8.74 16.29 -25.39
N ARG A 261 -9.43 16.65 -24.32
CA ARG A 261 -9.06 17.73 -23.42
C ARG A 261 -9.19 17.25 -21.99
N TRP A 262 -8.32 17.72 -21.15
CA TRP A 262 -8.37 17.56 -19.70
C TRP A 262 -7.94 18.84 -19.01
N SER A 263 -8.27 18.95 -17.75
CA SER A 263 -8.01 20.13 -16.91
C SER A 263 -7.29 19.72 -15.62
N ALA A 264 -6.79 20.70 -14.86
CA ALA A 264 -6.23 20.43 -13.55
C ALA A 264 -7.22 19.75 -12.56
N PRO A 265 -8.53 20.08 -12.55
CA PRO A 265 -9.53 19.31 -11.81
C PRO A 265 -9.60 17.84 -12.21
N ASP A 266 -9.49 17.48 -13.49
CA ASP A 266 -9.53 16.08 -13.93
C ASP A 266 -8.31 15.31 -13.41
N VAL A 267 -7.11 15.90 -13.49
CA VAL A 267 -5.89 15.31 -12.91
C VAL A 267 -6.02 15.13 -11.41
N ARG A 268 -6.62 16.11 -10.71
CA ARG A 268 -6.85 16.02 -9.26
C ARG A 268 -7.83 14.91 -8.89
N GLU A 269 -8.91 14.77 -9.65
CA GLU A 269 -9.90 13.72 -9.44
C GLU A 269 -9.30 12.34 -9.72
N PHE A 270 -8.61 12.19 -10.86
CA PHE A 270 -7.85 10.98 -11.17
C PHE A 270 -6.89 10.60 -10.03
N ALA A 271 -6.03 11.54 -9.61
CA ALA A 271 -5.07 11.28 -8.55
C ALA A 271 -5.74 10.81 -7.24
N GLY A 272 -6.86 11.43 -6.87
CA GLY A 272 -7.60 11.05 -5.68
C GLY A 272 -8.20 9.64 -5.79
N ARG A 273 -8.84 9.31 -6.90
CA ARG A 273 -9.40 7.98 -7.16
C ARG A 273 -8.31 6.92 -7.22
N PHE A 274 -7.31 7.11 -8.07
CA PHE A 274 -6.20 6.18 -8.28
C PHE A 274 -5.41 5.87 -7.00
N LEU A 275 -5.10 6.89 -6.20
CA LEU A 275 -4.31 6.72 -4.99
C LEU A 275 -5.13 6.19 -3.80
N SER A 276 -6.45 6.33 -3.82
CA SER A 276 -7.34 5.74 -2.83
C SER A 276 -7.88 4.36 -3.22
N GLU A 277 -7.62 3.87 -4.43
CA GLU A 277 -8.09 2.58 -4.88
C GLU A 277 -7.56 1.46 -3.98
N PRO A 278 -8.43 0.60 -3.42
CA PRO A 278 -8.01 -0.52 -2.60
C PRO A 278 -7.37 -1.63 -3.46
N LYS A 279 -6.58 -2.50 -2.84
CA LYS A 279 -6.06 -3.70 -3.51
C LYS A 279 -7.23 -4.63 -3.87
N ALA A 280 -7.10 -5.37 -4.97
CA ALA A 280 -8.18 -6.20 -5.54
C ALA A 280 -8.78 -7.25 -4.58
N HIS A 281 -8.02 -7.66 -3.55
CA HIS A 281 -8.49 -8.62 -2.54
C HIS A 281 -9.19 -7.97 -1.32
N VAL A 282 -9.29 -6.64 -1.30
CA VAL A 282 -9.93 -5.92 -0.19
C VAL A 282 -11.44 -5.90 -0.39
N HIS A 283 -12.16 -6.43 0.58
CA HIS A 283 -13.61 -6.42 0.62
C HIS A 283 -14.08 -5.95 2.00
N PHE A 284 -15.12 -5.13 2.03
CA PHE A 284 -15.74 -4.68 3.27
C PHE A 284 -16.98 -5.51 3.60
N THR A 285 -17.16 -5.80 4.86
CA THR A 285 -18.35 -6.54 5.33
C THR A 285 -19.30 -5.58 6.04
N ALA A 286 -20.46 -5.38 5.45
CA ALA A 286 -21.51 -4.59 6.07
C ALA A 286 -21.94 -5.21 7.41
N PRO A 287 -22.31 -4.39 8.43
CA PRO A 287 -22.86 -4.92 9.66
C PRO A 287 -24.13 -5.74 9.38
N ALA A 288 -24.22 -6.96 9.95
CA ALA A 288 -25.38 -7.84 9.74
C ALA A 288 -26.72 -7.19 10.16
N ARG A 289 -26.68 -6.30 11.14
CA ARG A 289 -27.83 -5.53 11.63
C ARG A 289 -27.41 -4.07 11.84
N PRO A 290 -27.39 -3.26 10.77
CA PRO A 290 -26.95 -1.87 10.86
C PRO A 290 -27.90 -1.05 11.74
N LEU A 291 -27.33 -0.23 12.60
CA LEU A 291 -28.10 0.68 13.44
C LEU A 291 -28.83 1.72 12.55
N PRO A 292 -30.05 2.12 12.92
CA PRO A 292 -30.68 3.30 12.33
C PRO A 292 -29.83 4.56 12.56
N LEU A 293 -29.89 5.53 11.64
CA LEU A 293 -29.07 6.75 11.67
C LEU A 293 -29.02 7.44 13.04
N ALA A 294 -30.17 7.64 13.69
CA ALA A 294 -30.22 8.31 15.00
C ALA A 294 -29.51 7.52 16.11
N SER A 295 -29.63 6.18 16.11
CA SER A 295 -28.97 5.31 17.07
C SER A 295 -27.46 5.23 16.82
N PHE A 296 -27.05 5.13 15.54
CA PHE A 296 -25.67 5.19 15.14
C PHE A 296 -25.01 6.51 15.56
N ALA A 297 -25.64 7.66 15.23
CA ALA A 297 -25.11 8.98 15.56
C ALA A 297 -24.92 9.17 17.08
N ARG A 298 -25.90 8.77 17.88
CA ARG A 298 -25.83 8.84 19.35
C ARG A 298 -24.70 7.97 19.92
N ARG A 299 -24.57 6.74 19.42
CA ARG A 299 -23.51 5.82 19.85
C ARG A 299 -22.14 6.36 19.45
N ALA A 300 -21.96 6.67 18.17
CA ALA A 300 -20.70 7.19 17.64
C ALA A 300 -20.28 8.52 18.29
N ALA A 301 -21.22 9.39 18.60
CA ALA A 301 -20.93 10.63 19.34
C ALA A 301 -20.31 10.36 20.72
N GLY A 302 -20.75 9.28 21.39
CA GLY A 302 -20.26 8.91 22.73
C GLY A 302 -19.03 7.99 22.73
N THR A 303 -18.79 7.21 21.68
CA THR A 303 -17.67 6.25 21.61
C THR A 303 -16.56 6.66 20.66
N GLY A 304 -16.85 7.50 19.67
CA GLY A 304 -15.94 7.81 18.56
C GLY A 304 -16.21 6.95 17.31
N LEU A 305 -15.44 7.19 16.25
CA LEU A 305 -15.50 6.49 14.98
C LEU A 305 -14.10 6.03 14.58
N GLU A 306 -14.01 4.87 13.92
CA GLU A 306 -12.77 4.33 13.36
C GLU A 306 -13.02 3.89 11.91
N LEU A 307 -12.14 4.29 10.97
CA LEU A 307 -12.10 3.71 9.64
C LEU A 307 -11.60 2.26 9.72
N ASP A 308 -12.17 1.38 8.91
CA ASP A 308 -11.60 0.05 8.70
C ASP A 308 -10.13 0.17 8.28
N ALA A 309 -9.26 -0.70 8.76
CA ALA A 309 -7.84 -0.66 8.48
C ALA A 309 -7.52 -0.76 6.98
N ARG A 310 -8.40 -1.36 6.19
CA ARG A 310 -8.32 -1.52 4.74
C ARG A 310 -8.76 -0.29 3.97
N ALA A 311 -9.62 0.56 4.55
CA ALA A 311 -10.22 1.70 3.88
C ALA A 311 -9.20 2.81 3.60
N ARG A 312 -9.32 3.45 2.45
CA ARG A 312 -8.47 4.56 2.00
C ARG A 312 -9.29 5.81 1.78
N LEU A 313 -9.38 6.66 2.80
CA LEU A 313 -10.04 7.97 2.72
C LEU A 313 -8.98 9.05 2.49
N LEU A 314 -9.04 9.71 1.33
CA LEU A 314 -8.14 10.78 0.92
C LEU A 314 -8.92 12.04 0.58
N PHE A 315 -8.23 13.19 0.53
CA PHE A 315 -8.82 14.43 0.03
C PHE A 315 -7.80 15.29 -0.72
N SER A 316 -8.30 16.12 -1.63
CA SER A 316 -7.54 17.15 -2.32
C SER A 316 -8.39 18.41 -2.47
N GLY A 317 -8.03 19.47 -1.75
CA GLY A 317 -8.86 20.66 -1.64
C GLY A 317 -10.23 20.36 -1.03
N THR A 318 -11.29 20.49 -1.81
CA THR A 318 -12.68 20.20 -1.38
C THR A 318 -13.21 18.85 -1.88
N MET A 319 -12.43 18.12 -2.65
CA MET A 319 -12.77 16.79 -3.14
C MET A 319 -12.34 15.73 -2.14
N PHE A 320 -13.19 14.74 -1.92
CA PHE A 320 -12.92 13.59 -1.06
C PHE A 320 -13.02 12.31 -1.87
N PHE A 321 -12.20 11.33 -1.50
CA PHE A 321 -12.09 10.06 -2.22
C PHE A 321 -12.05 8.93 -1.19
N LEU A 322 -12.90 7.95 -1.38
CA LEU A 322 -12.98 6.77 -0.53
C LEU A 322 -12.90 5.53 -1.41
N ASP A 323 -11.87 4.75 -1.21
CA ASP A 323 -11.68 3.44 -1.85
C ASP A 323 -11.85 3.48 -3.39
N GLY A 324 -11.18 4.44 -4.06
CA GLY A 324 -11.20 4.61 -5.51
C GLY A 324 -12.34 5.47 -6.03
N GLU A 325 -13.32 5.83 -5.19
CA GLU A 325 -14.48 6.60 -5.62
C GLU A 325 -14.45 8.03 -5.09
N ARG A 326 -14.88 8.98 -5.92
CA ARG A 326 -15.16 10.33 -5.46
C ARG A 326 -16.43 10.34 -4.62
N VAL A 327 -16.35 10.90 -3.40
CA VAL A 327 -17.50 10.99 -2.50
C VAL A 327 -17.90 12.44 -2.25
N GLU A 328 -19.19 12.70 -2.27
CA GLU A 328 -19.73 14.03 -1.99
C GLU A 328 -19.80 14.24 -0.47
N VAL A 329 -19.17 15.33 0.00
CA VAL A 329 -19.15 15.74 1.40
C VAL A 329 -19.68 17.15 1.53
N ALA A 330 -20.78 17.30 2.25
CA ALA A 330 -21.40 18.60 2.49
C ALA A 330 -20.40 19.58 3.14
N PRO A 331 -20.41 20.86 2.79
CA PRO A 331 -19.48 21.88 3.33
C PRO A 331 -19.35 21.85 4.86
N SER A 332 -20.47 21.69 5.57
CA SER A 332 -20.52 21.61 7.04
C SER A 332 -19.89 20.34 7.65
N ALA A 333 -19.72 19.26 6.86
CA ALA A 333 -19.11 18.01 7.31
C ALA A 333 -17.61 17.92 6.99
N ARG A 334 -17.09 18.74 6.08
CA ARG A 334 -15.73 18.63 5.53
C ARG A 334 -14.62 18.65 6.57
N ALA A 335 -14.76 19.46 7.62
CA ALA A 335 -13.75 19.55 8.68
C ALA A 335 -13.56 18.22 9.40
N LEU A 336 -14.67 17.59 9.82
CA LEU A 336 -14.64 16.28 10.50
C LEU A 336 -14.22 15.15 9.56
N VAL A 337 -14.62 15.18 8.29
CA VAL A 337 -14.20 14.17 7.30
C VAL A 337 -12.70 14.28 7.01
N ARG A 338 -12.13 15.50 6.96
CA ARG A 338 -10.67 15.68 6.88
C ARG A 338 -9.96 15.13 8.10
N GLU A 339 -10.44 15.43 9.28
CA GLU A 339 -9.87 14.88 10.52
C GLU A 339 -9.94 13.35 10.52
N LEU A 340 -11.05 12.77 10.06
CA LEU A 340 -11.19 11.32 9.89
C LEU A 340 -10.19 10.76 8.87
N ALA A 341 -9.96 11.45 7.75
CA ALA A 341 -8.96 11.05 6.75
C ALA A 341 -7.54 11.09 7.31
N ASP A 342 -7.19 12.17 8.04
CA ASP A 342 -5.85 12.36 8.60
C ASP A 342 -5.55 11.40 9.75
N ARG A 343 -6.54 11.15 10.61
CA ARG A 343 -6.35 10.35 11.84
C ARG A 343 -6.86 8.93 11.76
N ARG A 344 -7.58 8.60 10.70
CA ARG A 344 -8.30 7.32 10.51
C ARG A 344 -9.31 7.02 11.64
N ALA A 345 -9.51 7.95 12.55
CA ALA A 345 -10.44 7.85 13.68
C ALA A 345 -10.85 9.23 14.16
N LEU A 346 -12.04 9.32 14.73
CA LEU A 346 -12.50 10.47 15.50
C LEU A 346 -12.75 10.05 16.94
N GLY A 347 -12.08 10.71 17.88
CA GLY A 347 -12.29 10.46 19.31
C GLY A 347 -13.61 11.04 19.83
N ALA A 348 -14.19 10.42 20.84
CA ALA A 348 -15.34 10.96 21.55
C ALA A 348 -14.95 12.13 22.50
N PRO A 349 -15.87 13.07 22.75
CA PRO A 349 -17.19 13.20 22.15
C PRO A 349 -17.14 13.84 20.77
N ILE A 350 -17.92 13.30 19.81
CA ILE A 350 -18.04 13.89 18.46
C ILE A 350 -19.27 14.82 18.44
N ARG A 351 -19.04 16.11 18.14
CA ARG A 351 -20.10 17.09 17.92
C ARG A 351 -20.22 17.37 16.43
N ALA A 352 -21.28 16.91 15.80
CA ALA A 352 -21.49 17.02 14.38
C ALA A 352 -22.95 17.31 14.01
N GLY A 353 -23.12 17.99 12.88
CA GLY A 353 -24.42 18.24 12.28
C GLY A 353 -24.93 17.00 11.50
N ARG A 354 -26.19 17.09 11.07
CA ARG A 354 -26.90 16.03 10.36
C ARG A 354 -26.15 15.51 9.13
N ALA A 355 -25.63 16.41 8.30
CA ALA A 355 -24.91 16.05 7.07
C ALA A 355 -23.67 15.16 7.32
N PHE A 356 -22.92 15.39 8.40
CA PHE A 356 -21.82 14.51 8.78
C PHE A 356 -22.33 13.11 9.16
N TRP A 357 -23.38 13.05 9.98
CA TRP A 357 -23.93 11.77 10.42
C TRP A 357 -24.54 10.95 9.29
N GLU A 358 -25.15 11.60 8.31
CA GLU A 358 -25.65 10.93 7.09
C GLU A 358 -24.49 10.33 6.27
N THR A 359 -23.40 11.08 6.06
CA THR A 359 -22.19 10.60 5.38
C THR A 359 -21.55 9.44 6.15
N ALA A 360 -21.31 9.61 7.45
CA ALA A 360 -20.68 8.60 8.28
C ALA A 360 -21.55 7.32 8.38
N HIS A 361 -22.88 7.46 8.44
CA HIS A 361 -23.80 6.33 8.47
C HIS A 361 -23.80 5.54 7.15
N ALA A 362 -23.69 6.23 6.01
CA ALA A 362 -23.56 5.56 4.72
C ALA A 362 -22.31 4.67 4.68
N TRP A 363 -21.17 5.17 5.16
CA TRP A 363 -19.91 4.41 5.24
C TRP A 363 -19.96 3.30 6.29
N TYR A 364 -20.64 3.53 7.42
CA TYR A 364 -20.90 2.48 8.42
C TYR A 364 -21.69 1.33 7.82
N ARG A 365 -22.74 1.60 7.05
CA ARG A 365 -23.55 0.57 6.38
C ARG A 365 -22.77 -0.23 5.33
N GLN A 366 -21.72 0.33 4.76
CA GLN A 366 -20.82 -0.33 3.84
C GLN A 366 -19.72 -1.16 4.55
N GLY A 367 -19.58 -1.02 5.88
CA GLY A 367 -18.52 -1.66 6.63
C GLY A 367 -17.17 -0.96 6.57
N VAL A 368 -17.12 0.24 5.97
CA VAL A 368 -15.89 1.06 5.84
C VAL A 368 -15.58 1.81 7.13
N LEU A 369 -16.61 2.08 7.93
CA LEU A 369 -16.54 2.84 9.18
C LEU A 369 -17.26 2.08 10.29
N ALA A 370 -16.73 2.13 11.52
CA ALA A 370 -17.33 1.53 12.69
C ALA A 370 -17.35 2.49 13.89
N CYS A 371 -18.23 2.26 14.87
CA CYS A 371 -18.11 2.91 16.17
C CYS A 371 -16.83 2.41 16.86
N ALA A 372 -16.09 3.30 17.51
CA ALA A 372 -14.87 2.91 18.19
C ALA A 372 -15.14 1.86 19.28
N GLY A 373 -14.29 0.81 19.32
CA GLY A 373 -14.44 -0.31 20.26
C GLY A 373 -15.37 -1.43 19.78
N GLU A 374 -16.09 -1.30 18.68
CA GLU A 374 -16.73 -2.44 18.03
C GLU A 374 -15.65 -3.35 17.43
N LYS A 375 -15.75 -4.65 17.71
CA LYS A 375 -14.93 -5.64 17.00
C LYS A 375 -15.48 -5.75 15.58
N GLY A 376 -14.67 -5.37 14.59
CA GLY A 376 -14.92 -5.75 13.21
C GLY A 376 -14.73 -7.24 13.01
#